data_87228e612510c58fac0dda82713ec320
#
_entry.id   87228e612510c58fac0dda82713ec320
#
_cell.length_a   1.000
_cell.length_b   1.000
_cell.length_c   1.000
_cell.angle_alpha   90.00
_cell.angle_beta   90.00
_cell.angle_gamma   90.00
#
_symmetry.space_group_name_H-M   'P 1'
#
loop_
_entity.id
_entity.type
_entity.pdbx_description
1 polymer ?
#
loop_
_entity_poly.entity_id
_entity_poly.type
_entity_poly.pdbx_seq_one_letter_code
_entity_poly.pdbx_strand_id
1 'polypeptide(L)'
;MIDIFDILNNNDLDLNKFENIKVLQQNNLSIIVPNELYSEKQKRTYLKYNTQIRDDDFIAVDNLNNLKIKNIYIPYININNYLVDIFKNIEYFHYDTELLKKLYEIRGNEEFFVHVDNRQIKIIVFENDKLIFFNSYEIDNSTDIIYYVLLVLKEKKLNINKTEIIYITDYEYDDLSNISDKFFGNHKILNQNYSGDFLHS
;
A
#
# COMPACT_ATOMS: atom_id res chain seq x y z
N MET A 1 19.96 6.03 -6.18
CA MET A 1 19.31 4.73 -5.92
C MET A 1 20.20 4.04 -4.92
N ILE A 2 19.71 3.81 -3.71
CA ILE A 2 20.50 3.10 -2.68
C ILE A 2 20.37 1.62 -3.01
N ASP A 3 21.51 0.94 -3.18
CA ASP A 3 21.52 -0.49 -3.45
C ASP A 3 21.27 -1.25 -2.13
N ILE A 4 20.35 -2.21 -2.13
CA ILE A 4 20.09 -3.05 -0.94
C ILE A 4 21.36 -3.78 -0.50
N PHE A 5 22.23 -4.12 -1.44
CA PHE A 5 23.52 -4.76 -1.18
C PHE A 5 24.44 -3.81 -0.38
N ASP A 6 24.42 -2.51 -0.70
CA ASP A 6 25.20 -1.49 0.02
C ASP A 6 24.64 -1.30 1.44
N ILE A 7 23.30 -1.31 1.61
CA ILE A 7 22.67 -1.19 2.94
C ILE A 7 23.07 -2.36 3.83
N LEU A 8 22.98 -3.58 3.31
CA LEU A 8 23.27 -4.80 4.10
C LEU A 8 24.76 -4.97 4.39
N ASN A 9 25.64 -4.48 3.52
CA ASN A 9 27.08 -4.61 3.67
C ASN A 9 27.73 -3.44 4.43
N ASN A 10 27.17 -2.23 4.37
CA ASN A 10 27.78 -1.01 4.92
C ASN A 10 27.21 -0.57 6.28
N ASN A 11 26.06 -1.11 6.69
CA ASN A 11 25.60 -0.90 8.04
C ASN A 11 26.19 -2.02 8.91
N ASP A 12 26.74 -1.67 10.09
CA ASP A 12 27.19 -2.61 11.13
C ASP A 12 26.03 -3.47 11.69
N LEU A 13 25.09 -3.86 10.83
CA LEU A 13 23.99 -4.74 11.14
C LEU A 13 24.55 -6.15 11.27
N ASP A 14 24.59 -6.65 12.50
CA ASP A 14 24.86 -8.05 12.74
C ASP A 14 23.65 -8.88 12.29
N LEU A 15 23.65 -9.27 11.01
CA LEU A 15 22.56 -10.01 10.37
C LEU A 15 22.21 -11.32 11.09
N ASN A 16 23.15 -11.87 11.87
CA ASN A 16 22.94 -13.09 12.65
C ASN A 16 22.01 -12.89 13.86
N LYS A 17 21.74 -11.66 14.25
CA LYS A 17 20.83 -11.34 15.37
C LYS A 17 19.35 -11.43 14.99
N PHE A 18 19.03 -11.50 13.71
CA PHE A 18 17.64 -11.55 13.25
C PHE A 18 17.23 -13.00 12.98
N GLU A 19 16.27 -13.49 13.75
CA GLU A 19 15.72 -14.84 13.58
C GLU A 19 14.66 -14.90 12.47
N ASN A 20 13.86 -13.84 12.32
CA ASN A 20 12.78 -13.74 11.35
C ASN A 20 12.88 -12.41 10.61
N ILE A 21 12.81 -12.47 9.30
CA ILE A 21 12.85 -11.29 8.42
C ILE A 21 11.55 -11.22 7.65
N LYS A 22 10.92 -10.05 7.69
CA LYS A 22 9.77 -9.73 6.84
C LYS A 22 10.19 -8.75 5.76
N VAL A 23 10.04 -9.15 4.51
CA VAL A 23 10.38 -8.34 3.35
C VAL A 23 9.11 -7.78 2.72
N LEU A 24 8.96 -6.47 2.75
CA LEU A 24 7.87 -5.77 2.09
C LEU A 24 8.31 -5.27 0.73
N GLN A 25 7.69 -5.79 -0.30
CA GLN A 25 7.99 -5.40 -1.67
C GLN A 25 7.03 -4.29 -2.13
N GLN A 26 7.59 -3.14 -2.46
CA GLN A 26 6.82 -1.99 -2.93
C GLN A 26 7.07 -1.77 -4.42
N ASN A 27 6.06 -2.05 -5.22
CA ASN A 27 6.03 -1.76 -6.65
C ASN A 27 4.57 -1.59 -7.13
N ASN A 28 4.41 -1.14 -8.37
CA ASN A 28 3.09 -0.94 -8.98
C ASN A 28 2.65 -2.17 -9.83
N LEU A 29 3.34 -3.32 -9.67
CA LEU A 29 3.06 -4.53 -10.41
C LEU A 29 2.14 -5.45 -9.60
N SER A 30 1.03 -4.90 -9.13
CA SER A 30 0.08 -5.61 -8.28
C SER A 30 -1.37 -5.32 -8.65
N ILE A 31 -2.27 -6.20 -8.24
CA ILE A 31 -3.72 -6.03 -8.36
C ILE A 31 -4.46 -6.70 -7.21
N ILE A 32 -5.46 -6.02 -6.67
CA ILE A 32 -6.35 -6.56 -5.66
C ILE A 32 -7.55 -7.24 -6.34
N VAL A 33 -7.81 -8.49 -5.97
CA VAL A 33 -8.89 -9.30 -6.55
C VAL A 33 -9.78 -9.87 -5.42
N PRO A 34 -11.10 -9.67 -5.46
CA PRO A 34 -12.03 -10.34 -4.55
C PRO A 34 -11.90 -11.86 -4.59
N ASN A 35 -11.99 -12.53 -3.43
CA ASN A 35 -11.86 -14.00 -3.36
C ASN A 35 -12.87 -14.72 -4.26
N GLU A 36 -14.08 -14.15 -4.40
CA GLU A 36 -15.14 -14.71 -5.22
C GLU A 36 -14.83 -14.72 -6.73
N LEU A 37 -13.97 -13.80 -7.16
CA LEU A 37 -13.55 -13.66 -8.56
C LEU A 37 -12.19 -14.31 -8.83
N TYR A 38 -11.49 -14.74 -7.77
CA TYR A 38 -10.15 -15.26 -7.90
C TYR A 38 -10.11 -16.68 -8.46
N SER A 39 -9.24 -16.89 -9.42
CA SER A 39 -8.86 -18.20 -9.94
C SER A 39 -7.35 -18.30 -10.09
N GLU A 40 -6.74 -19.32 -9.51
CA GLU A 40 -5.30 -19.57 -9.59
C GLU A 40 -4.82 -19.64 -11.06
N LYS A 41 -5.60 -20.23 -11.93
CA LYS A 41 -5.28 -20.37 -13.36
C LYS A 41 -5.29 -19.03 -14.11
N GLN A 42 -5.96 -18.00 -13.55
CA GLN A 42 -6.13 -16.69 -14.16
C GLN A 42 -5.27 -15.60 -13.54
N LYS A 43 -4.42 -15.91 -12.56
CA LYS A 43 -3.63 -14.89 -11.85
C LYS A 43 -2.80 -14.00 -12.79
N ARG A 44 -2.25 -14.57 -13.85
CA ARG A 44 -1.54 -13.83 -14.90
C ARG A 44 -2.47 -12.89 -15.69
N THR A 45 -3.70 -13.32 -15.94
CA THR A 45 -4.70 -12.52 -16.65
C THR A 45 -5.09 -11.29 -15.84
N TYR A 46 -5.28 -11.42 -14.52
CA TYR A 46 -5.61 -10.27 -13.67
C TYR A 46 -4.53 -9.19 -13.74
N LEU A 47 -3.26 -9.56 -13.64
CA LEU A 47 -2.15 -8.59 -13.72
C LEU A 47 -2.09 -7.86 -15.05
N LYS A 48 -2.41 -8.52 -16.16
CA LYS A 48 -2.41 -7.91 -17.50
C LYS A 48 -3.38 -6.71 -17.64
N TYR A 49 -4.38 -6.59 -16.76
CA TYR A 49 -5.26 -5.42 -16.75
C TYR A 49 -4.57 -4.16 -16.22
N ASN A 50 -3.59 -4.31 -15.33
CA ASN A 50 -2.94 -3.18 -14.67
C ASN A 50 -1.51 -2.95 -15.14
N THR A 51 -0.83 -3.98 -15.66
CA THR A 51 0.59 -3.87 -15.97
C THR A 51 1.02 -4.77 -17.12
N GLN A 52 2.14 -4.42 -17.73
CA GLN A 52 2.81 -5.27 -18.70
C GLN A 52 3.60 -6.34 -17.95
N ILE A 53 3.33 -7.61 -18.24
CA ILE A 53 4.02 -8.75 -17.65
C ILE A 53 4.72 -9.58 -18.73
N ARG A 54 5.86 -10.17 -18.37
CA ARG A 54 6.61 -11.11 -19.21
C ARG A 54 6.11 -12.53 -18.98
N ASP A 55 6.34 -13.41 -19.92
CA ASP A 55 5.88 -14.80 -19.81
C ASP A 55 6.63 -15.60 -18.73
N ASP A 56 7.85 -15.21 -18.40
CA ASP A 56 8.71 -15.79 -17.38
C ASP A 56 8.57 -15.14 -15.99
N ASP A 57 7.77 -14.07 -15.84
CA ASP A 57 7.55 -13.45 -14.55
C ASP A 57 6.90 -14.42 -13.55
N PHE A 58 7.51 -14.54 -12.39
CA PHE A 58 6.90 -15.21 -11.24
C PHE A 58 5.77 -14.37 -10.67
N ILE A 59 4.65 -14.99 -10.32
CA ILE A 59 3.48 -14.30 -9.77
C ILE A 59 3.20 -14.83 -8.37
N ALA A 60 3.32 -13.96 -7.39
CA ALA A 60 2.97 -14.21 -6.00
C ALA A 60 1.52 -13.79 -5.70
N VAL A 61 0.97 -14.35 -4.61
CA VAL A 61 -0.39 -14.06 -4.16
C VAL A 61 -0.39 -14.00 -2.64
N ASP A 62 -0.75 -12.85 -2.10
CA ASP A 62 -0.99 -12.66 -0.68
C ASP A 62 -2.48 -12.77 -0.37
N ASN A 63 -2.81 -13.41 0.75
CA ASN A 63 -4.19 -13.58 1.19
C ASN A 63 -4.53 -12.55 2.28
N LEU A 64 -5.60 -11.79 2.06
CA LEU A 64 -6.17 -10.88 3.05
C LEU A 64 -7.54 -11.42 3.47
N ASN A 65 -7.52 -12.45 4.33
CA ASN A 65 -8.74 -13.22 4.67
C ASN A 65 -9.82 -12.37 5.32
N ASN A 66 -9.46 -11.43 6.19
CA ASN A 66 -10.40 -10.52 6.86
C ASN A 66 -11.15 -9.63 5.86
N LEU A 67 -10.50 -9.25 4.78
CA LEU A 67 -11.06 -8.43 3.70
C LEU A 67 -11.71 -9.28 2.59
N LYS A 68 -11.52 -10.60 2.61
CA LYS A 68 -11.94 -11.53 1.55
C LYS A 68 -11.41 -11.17 0.17
N ILE A 69 -10.15 -10.73 0.10
CA ILE A 69 -9.45 -10.35 -1.11
C ILE A 69 -8.08 -11.02 -1.19
N LYS A 70 -7.49 -10.98 -2.36
CA LYS A 70 -6.12 -11.39 -2.62
C LYS A 70 -5.37 -10.25 -3.29
N ASN A 71 -4.11 -10.08 -2.93
CA ASN A 71 -3.18 -9.24 -3.67
C ASN A 71 -2.31 -10.13 -4.56
N ILE A 72 -2.38 -9.93 -5.85
CA ILE A 72 -1.61 -10.66 -6.87
C ILE A 72 -0.52 -9.72 -7.36
N TYR A 73 0.75 -10.13 -7.34
CA TYR A 73 1.85 -9.23 -7.69
C TYR A 73 3.06 -9.94 -8.28
N ILE A 74 3.96 -9.17 -8.88
CA ILE A 74 5.26 -9.64 -9.37
C ILE A 74 6.32 -9.22 -8.35
N PRO A 75 6.95 -10.19 -7.65
CA PRO A 75 8.01 -9.89 -6.69
C PRO A 75 9.36 -9.61 -7.37
N TYR A 76 10.25 -8.93 -6.64
CA TYR A 76 11.65 -8.74 -7.04
C TYR A 76 12.48 -10.01 -6.77
N ILE A 77 12.42 -10.98 -7.68
CA ILE A 77 13.01 -12.33 -7.49
C ILE A 77 14.51 -12.27 -7.21
N ASN A 78 15.26 -11.40 -7.87
CA ASN A 78 16.71 -11.27 -7.66
C ASN A 78 17.04 -10.87 -6.23
N ILE A 79 16.25 -9.95 -5.66
CA ILE A 79 16.38 -9.51 -4.27
C ILE A 79 16.00 -10.69 -3.33
N ASN A 80 14.91 -11.37 -3.62
CA ASN A 80 14.46 -12.49 -2.83
C ASN A 80 15.50 -13.61 -2.76
N ASN A 81 16.06 -14.01 -3.90
CA ASN A 81 17.09 -15.04 -3.96
C ASN A 81 18.33 -14.67 -3.15
N TYR A 82 18.78 -13.42 -3.25
CA TYR A 82 19.90 -12.92 -2.46
C TYR A 82 19.62 -12.99 -0.95
N LEU A 83 18.44 -12.57 -0.52
CA LEU A 83 18.07 -12.57 0.89
C LEU A 83 17.90 -13.98 1.47
N VAL A 84 17.39 -14.93 0.69
CA VAL A 84 17.27 -16.35 1.09
C VAL A 84 18.63 -16.97 1.37
N ASP A 85 19.67 -16.57 0.65
CA ASP A 85 21.04 -17.06 0.88
C ASP A 85 21.65 -16.55 2.21
N ILE A 86 21.15 -15.42 2.72
CA ILE A 86 21.66 -14.78 3.93
C ILE A 86 20.82 -15.16 5.17
N PHE A 87 19.51 -15.20 5.05
CA PHE A 87 18.59 -15.38 6.17
C PHE A 87 17.87 -16.71 6.10
N LYS A 88 17.72 -17.37 7.25
CA LYS A 88 17.10 -18.70 7.34
C LYS A 88 15.58 -18.66 7.26
N ASN A 89 14.96 -17.62 7.84
CA ASN A 89 13.51 -17.49 7.92
C ASN A 89 13.12 -16.14 7.33
N ILE A 90 12.52 -16.16 6.14
CA ILE A 90 12.07 -14.95 5.46
C ILE A 90 10.62 -15.11 5.05
N GLU A 91 9.83 -14.11 5.36
CA GLU A 91 8.48 -13.95 4.84
C GLU A 91 8.44 -12.78 3.84
N TYR A 92 7.77 -12.98 2.72
CA TYR A 92 7.64 -11.98 1.67
C TYR A 92 6.18 -11.57 1.52
N PHE A 93 5.94 -10.26 1.53
CA PHE A 93 4.63 -9.69 1.27
C PHE A 93 4.76 -8.49 0.34
N HIS A 94 3.69 -8.20 -0.37
CA HIS A 94 3.57 -6.90 -1.03
C HIS A 94 3.24 -5.82 0.01
N TYR A 95 3.80 -4.63 -0.17
CA TYR A 95 3.57 -3.48 0.72
C TYR A 95 2.07 -3.19 0.90
N ASP A 96 1.30 -3.21 -0.20
CA ASP A 96 -0.14 -2.95 -0.16
C ASP A 96 -0.91 -4.00 0.66
N THR A 97 -0.41 -5.23 0.73
CA THR A 97 -1.00 -6.28 1.57
C THR A 97 -0.95 -5.89 3.04
N GLU A 98 0.21 -5.46 3.50
CA GLU A 98 0.40 -5.09 4.91
C GLU A 98 -0.27 -3.74 5.22
N LEU A 99 -0.19 -2.78 4.31
CA LEU A 99 -0.92 -1.52 4.42
C LEU A 99 -2.42 -1.75 4.60
N LEU A 100 -3.05 -2.56 3.75
CA LEU A 100 -4.48 -2.87 3.84
C LEU A 100 -4.84 -3.63 5.11
N LYS A 101 -4.02 -4.58 5.57
CA LYS A 101 -4.23 -5.27 6.85
C LYS A 101 -4.22 -4.27 8.00
N LYS A 102 -3.21 -3.41 8.06
CA LYS A 102 -3.06 -2.45 9.14
C LYS A 102 -4.19 -1.42 9.16
N LEU A 103 -4.54 -0.87 8.00
CA LEU A 103 -5.65 0.07 7.89
C LEU A 103 -6.98 -0.59 8.31
N TYR A 104 -7.18 -1.86 7.94
CA TYR A 104 -8.35 -2.61 8.35
C TYR A 104 -8.43 -2.80 9.87
N GLU A 105 -7.31 -2.96 10.55
CA GLU A 105 -7.25 -3.12 12.02
C GLU A 105 -7.55 -1.83 12.78
N ILE A 106 -7.04 -0.69 12.27
CA ILE A 106 -7.15 0.62 12.97
C ILE A 106 -8.39 1.43 12.58
N ARG A 107 -9.13 1.00 11.55
CA ARG A 107 -10.30 1.73 11.08
C ARG A 107 -11.45 1.72 12.10
N GLY A 108 -12.30 2.76 12.06
CA GLY A 108 -13.60 2.80 12.72
C GLY A 108 -14.73 2.24 11.84
N ASN A 109 -15.87 2.94 11.78
CA ASN A 109 -17.04 2.47 11.03
C ASN A 109 -17.03 2.84 9.54
N GLU A 110 -16.43 3.97 9.19
CA GLU A 110 -16.36 4.47 7.81
C GLU A 110 -15.05 5.22 7.65
N GLU A 111 -14.21 4.79 6.72
CA GLU A 111 -12.92 5.39 6.64
C GLU A 111 -12.43 5.54 5.23
N PHE A 112 -12.01 6.77 4.96
CA PHE A 112 -11.40 7.19 3.73
C PHE A 112 -9.94 7.53 3.99
N PHE A 113 -9.04 6.61 3.66
CA PHE A 113 -7.61 6.79 3.84
C PHE A 113 -6.93 7.26 2.56
N VAL A 114 -5.98 8.16 2.72
CA VAL A 114 -5.07 8.62 1.67
C VAL A 114 -3.65 8.41 2.17
N HIS A 115 -3.03 7.34 1.74
CA HIS A 115 -1.62 7.11 2.01
C HIS A 115 -0.80 7.89 0.99
N VAL A 116 0.03 8.81 1.45
CA VAL A 116 0.84 9.70 0.61
C VAL A 116 2.30 9.31 0.74
N ASP A 117 2.91 8.91 -0.38
CA ASP A 117 4.29 8.49 -0.49
C ASP A 117 4.97 9.24 -1.65
N ASN A 118 5.87 10.15 -1.33
CA ASN A 118 6.67 10.96 -2.25
C ASN A 118 5.88 11.46 -3.49
N ARG A 119 5.85 10.69 -4.58
CA ARG A 119 5.19 11.04 -5.85
C ARG A 119 3.96 10.18 -6.16
N GLN A 120 3.43 9.50 -5.19
CA GLN A 120 2.29 8.62 -5.35
C GLN A 120 1.35 8.72 -4.15
N ILE A 121 0.06 8.62 -4.42
CA ILE A 121 -0.93 8.38 -3.38
C ILE A 121 -1.63 7.05 -3.61
N LYS A 122 -2.09 6.45 -2.51
CA LYS A 122 -3.02 5.32 -2.52
C LYS A 122 -4.27 5.75 -1.80
N ILE A 123 -5.41 5.64 -2.46
CA ILE A 123 -6.71 5.92 -1.86
C ILE A 123 -7.39 4.61 -1.52
N ILE A 124 -7.74 4.46 -0.26
CA ILE A 124 -8.35 3.26 0.32
C ILE A 124 -9.66 3.66 0.98
N VAL A 125 -10.75 3.02 0.59
CA VAL A 125 -12.06 3.29 1.21
C VAL A 125 -12.67 2.00 1.71
N PHE A 126 -13.03 2.00 3.00
CA PHE A 126 -13.82 0.94 3.62
C PHE A 126 -15.24 1.41 3.85
N GLU A 127 -16.18 0.48 3.75
CA GLU A 127 -17.59 0.67 4.10
C GLU A 127 -18.14 -0.65 4.66
N ASN A 128 -18.76 -0.63 5.82
CA ASN A 128 -19.33 -1.81 6.47
C ASN A 128 -18.38 -3.03 6.47
N ASP A 129 -17.14 -2.82 6.93
CA ASP A 129 -16.07 -3.83 7.00
C ASP A 129 -15.58 -4.38 5.64
N LYS A 130 -15.94 -3.74 4.54
CA LYS A 130 -15.50 -4.13 3.20
C LYS A 130 -14.62 -3.06 2.58
N LEU A 131 -13.59 -3.52 1.88
CA LEU A 131 -12.83 -2.65 0.98
C LEU A 131 -13.70 -2.37 -0.27
N ILE A 132 -14.16 -1.12 -0.42
CA ILE A 132 -14.98 -0.71 -1.57
C ILE A 132 -14.19 0.05 -2.63
N PHE A 133 -12.98 0.48 -2.27
CA PHE A 133 -12.07 1.14 -3.22
C PHE A 133 -10.61 0.99 -2.79
N PHE A 134 -9.76 0.70 -3.74
CA PHE A 134 -8.30 0.75 -3.65
C PHE A 134 -7.73 1.13 -5.01
N ASN A 135 -6.98 2.21 -5.06
CA ASN A 135 -6.23 2.58 -6.27
C ASN A 135 -5.03 3.47 -5.91
N SER A 136 -4.05 3.48 -6.81
CA SER A 136 -2.84 4.31 -6.73
C SER A 136 -2.85 5.36 -7.83
N TYR A 137 -2.35 6.56 -7.52
CA TYR A 137 -2.24 7.67 -8.46
C TYR A 137 -0.88 8.34 -8.31
N GLU A 138 -0.28 8.72 -9.44
CA GLU A 138 0.91 9.58 -9.43
C GLU A 138 0.50 11.03 -9.15
N ILE A 139 1.32 11.73 -8.39
CA ILE A 139 1.10 13.12 -7.99
C ILE A 139 2.38 13.93 -8.16
N ASP A 140 2.24 15.20 -8.49
CA ASP A 140 3.35 16.16 -8.53
C ASP A 140 3.28 17.19 -7.39
N ASN A 141 2.09 17.40 -6.80
CA ASN A 141 1.86 18.41 -5.77
C ASN A 141 0.60 18.12 -4.93
N SER A 142 0.38 18.90 -3.86
CA SER A 142 -0.78 18.74 -2.96
C SER A 142 -2.13 18.93 -3.66
N THR A 143 -2.19 19.73 -4.71
CA THR A 143 -3.44 19.93 -5.47
C THR A 143 -3.90 18.67 -6.17
N ASP A 144 -2.95 17.86 -6.66
CA ASP A 144 -3.26 16.56 -7.27
C ASP A 144 -3.88 15.61 -6.24
N ILE A 145 -3.39 15.64 -5.00
CA ILE A 145 -3.97 14.85 -3.90
C ILE A 145 -5.45 15.21 -3.73
N ILE A 146 -5.75 16.50 -3.60
CA ILE A 146 -7.13 17.00 -3.46
C ILE A 146 -8.00 16.57 -4.64
N TYR A 147 -7.47 16.71 -5.86
CA TYR A 147 -8.18 16.31 -7.09
C TYR A 147 -8.61 14.85 -7.05
N TYR A 148 -7.68 13.92 -6.74
CA TYR A 148 -8.01 12.49 -6.71
C TYR A 148 -8.94 12.13 -5.54
N VAL A 149 -8.80 12.78 -4.39
CA VAL A 149 -9.72 12.61 -3.26
C VAL A 149 -11.14 13.01 -3.67
N LEU A 150 -11.32 14.20 -4.28
CA LEU A 150 -12.62 14.67 -4.77
C LEU A 150 -13.20 13.72 -5.84
N LEU A 151 -12.35 13.22 -6.74
CA LEU A 151 -12.75 12.27 -7.77
C LEU A 151 -13.34 11.00 -7.16
N VAL A 152 -12.67 10.41 -6.18
CA VAL A 152 -13.11 9.18 -5.52
C VAL A 152 -14.35 9.41 -4.65
N LEU A 153 -14.42 10.51 -3.90
CA LEU A 153 -15.64 10.88 -3.16
C LEU A 153 -16.86 10.94 -4.09
N LYS A 154 -16.71 11.60 -5.24
CA LYS A 154 -17.76 11.70 -6.26
C LYS A 154 -18.11 10.32 -6.86
N GLU A 155 -17.12 9.53 -7.23
CA GLU A 155 -17.32 8.18 -7.80
C GLU A 155 -18.07 7.27 -6.84
N LYS A 156 -17.68 7.27 -5.57
CA LYS A 156 -18.30 6.43 -4.52
C LYS A 156 -19.56 7.07 -3.92
N LYS A 157 -19.96 8.26 -4.39
CA LYS A 157 -21.13 9.01 -3.91
C LYS A 157 -21.06 9.31 -2.40
N LEU A 158 -19.86 9.50 -1.87
CA LEU A 158 -19.62 9.85 -0.48
C LEU A 158 -19.88 11.34 -0.23
N ASN A 159 -20.38 11.68 0.94
CA ASN A 159 -20.69 13.05 1.29
C ASN A 159 -19.42 13.79 1.76
N ILE A 160 -18.99 14.77 0.97
CA ILE A 160 -17.76 15.55 1.21
C ILE A 160 -17.71 16.24 2.59
N ASN A 161 -18.88 16.62 3.15
CA ASN A 161 -18.95 17.31 4.43
C ASN A 161 -19.08 16.35 5.63
N LYS A 162 -19.31 15.06 5.38
CA LYS A 162 -19.48 14.05 6.43
C LYS A 162 -18.36 13.02 6.47
N THR A 163 -17.73 12.77 5.32
CA THR A 163 -16.62 11.82 5.22
C THR A 163 -15.36 12.43 5.83
N GLU A 164 -14.79 11.77 6.81
CA GLU A 164 -13.49 12.14 7.35
C GLU A 164 -12.39 11.64 6.41
N ILE A 165 -11.52 12.53 5.93
CA ILE A 165 -10.37 12.18 5.11
C ILE A 165 -9.15 12.00 6.01
N ILE A 166 -8.57 10.80 6.00
CA ILE A 166 -7.43 10.46 6.84
C ILE A 166 -6.18 10.35 5.96
N TYR A 167 -5.35 11.38 6.02
CA TYR A 167 -4.05 11.36 5.37
C TYR A 167 -3.04 10.62 6.23
N ILE A 168 -2.28 9.74 5.62
CA ILE A 168 -1.17 9.01 6.23
C ILE A 168 0.07 9.34 5.41
N THR A 169 1.05 10.01 6.02
CA THR A 169 2.23 10.48 5.32
C THR A 169 3.45 10.59 6.23
N ASP A 170 4.63 10.24 5.69
CA ASP A 170 5.93 10.52 6.32
C ASP A 170 6.50 11.86 5.88
N TYR A 171 5.89 12.50 4.89
CA TYR A 171 6.35 13.74 4.30
C TYR A 171 5.60 14.94 4.89
N GLU A 172 6.33 16.00 5.17
CA GLU A 172 5.74 17.29 5.48
C GLU A 172 5.23 17.92 4.18
N TYR A 173 3.92 17.91 4.02
CA TYR A 173 3.24 18.69 2.99
C TYR A 173 2.63 19.92 3.67
N ASP A 174 3.44 20.98 3.81
CA ASP A 174 3.10 22.20 4.57
C ASP A 174 1.78 22.83 4.19
N ASP A 175 1.35 22.65 2.95
CA ASP A 175 0.13 23.22 2.39
C ASP A 175 -1.06 22.24 2.34
N LEU A 176 -0.85 20.92 2.53
CA LEU A 176 -1.90 19.91 2.38
C LEU A 176 -3.08 20.16 3.34
N SER A 177 -2.79 20.44 4.61
CA SER A 177 -3.85 20.77 5.59
C SER A 177 -4.60 22.04 5.19
N ASN A 178 -3.87 23.09 4.85
CA ASN A 178 -4.46 24.38 4.46
C ASN A 178 -5.32 24.30 3.20
N ILE A 179 -4.93 23.44 2.25
CA ILE A 179 -5.71 23.21 1.04
C ILE A 179 -6.91 22.33 1.36
N SER A 180 -6.73 21.27 2.16
CA SER A 180 -7.81 20.37 2.57
C SER A 180 -8.94 21.10 3.29
N ASP A 181 -8.62 22.05 4.19
CA ASP A 181 -9.61 22.90 4.88
C ASP A 181 -10.56 23.66 3.95
N LYS A 182 -10.13 23.92 2.72
CA LYS A 182 -10.96 24.65 1.74
C LYS A 182 -11.98 23.74 1.04
N PHE A 183 -11.76 22.43 1.04
CA PHE A 183 -12.55 21.49 0.25
C PHE A 183 -13.31 20.47 1.10
N PHE A 184 -12.79 20.10 2.27
CA PHE A 184 -13.34 19.04 3.09
C PHE A 184 -13.83 19.58 4.44
N GLY A 185 -15.00 19.11 4.85
CA GLY A 185 -15.55 19.48 6.15
C GLY A 185 -14.81 18.81 7.32
N ASN A 186 -14.13 17.70 7.05
CA ASN A 186 -13.46 16.89 8.06
C ASN A 186 -12.23 16.19 7.50
N HIS A 187 -11.05 16.47 8.06
CA HIS A 187 -9.83 15.73 7.71
C HIS A 187 -8.87 15.69 8.89
N LYS A 188 -7.96 14.70 8.87
CA LYS A 188 -6.84 14.61 9.80
C LYS A 188 -5.59 14.08 9.10
N ILE A 189 -4.43 14.49 9.58
CA ILE A 189 -3.14 14.01 9.11
C ILE A 189 -2.52 13.18 10.23
N LEU A 190 -2.24 11.93 9.93
CA LEU A 190 -1.47 11.03 10.78
C LEU A 190 -0.02 11.03 10.27
N ASN A 191 0.87 11.72 10.99
CA ASN A 191 2.29 11.71 10.65
C ASN A 191 2.85 10.34 10.99
N GLN A 192 3.48 9.72 10.00
CA GLN A 192 4.13 8.42 10.12
C GLN A 192 5.55 8.52 10.72
N ASN A 193 5.82 9.30 11.74
CA ASN A 193 6.87 8.89 12.69
C ASN A 193 6.56 7.48 13.26
N TYR A 194 5.46 6.94 12.76
CA TYR A 194 4.87 5.61 12.87
C TYR A 194 5.18 4.69 11.68
N SER A 195 5.92 5.09 10.62
CA SER A 195 6.12 4.19 9.47
C SER A 195 7.05 3.04 9.79
N GLY A 196 8.01 3.22 10.68
CA GLY A 196 8.73 2.11 11.28
C GLY A 196 7.80 1.23 12.13
N ASP A 197 7.01 1.83 13.00
CA ASP A 197 6.12 1.13 13.93
C ASP A 197 4.78 0.73 13.29
N PHE A 198 4.30 1.47 12.26
CA PHE A 198 3.00 1.23 11.63
C PHE A 198 2.95 -0.13 10.91
N LEU A 199 4.05 -0.57 10.30
CA LEU A 199 4.15 -1.87 9.65
C LEU A 199 4.91 -2.93 10.47
N HIS A 200 5.52 -2.54 11.62
CA HIS A 200 6.35 -3.42 12.44
C HIS A 200 5.69 -3.83 13.78
N SER A 201 4.48 -3.37 14.08
CA SER A 201 3.73 -3.75 15.30
C SER A 201 2.87 -4.98 15.10
#